data_0586153cac6ec089eb81456de0d6b0de
#
_entry.id   0586153cac6ec089eb81456de0d6b0de
#
_cell.length_a   1.000
_cell.length_b   1.000
_cell.length_c   1.000
_cell.angle_alpha   90.00
_cell.angle_beta   90.00
_cell.angle_gamma   90.00
#
_symmetry.space_group_name_H-M   'P 1'
#
loop_
_entity.id
_entity.type
_entity.pdbx_description
1 polymer ?
#
loop_
_entity_poly.entity_id
_entity_poly.type
_entity_poly.pdbx_seq_one_letter_code
_entity_poly.pdbx_strand_id
1 'polypeptide(L)'
;MAFSFLFPGQGSQYNGMFKEHFSEFPEFNEVLSIGEDFYKEDLKEIILNDENKLNDTYYTQPLLMMMSYALYRVWINHGCPDPKVAAGHSLGEVSAFLCAGGFDLEDALKFIKFRATFMIESKGETKTKMSAVLGLDGETIQKILADKKAKFLEAVNMNSPLQTVIAGNADEVEAVKNELSEKGAKRVVDLSVSVPSHSSLMSIATTKLKLVLDEINMSRPAFPVIQNLHAKIPLTGKEICENLAKQISNP
;
A
#
# COMPACT_ATOMS: atom_id res chain seq x y z
N MET A 1 16.35 -20.50 12.75
CA MET A 1 16.62 -19.92 11.39
C MET A 1 16.22 -18.47 11.43
N ALA A 2 16.99 -17.54 10.85
CA ALA A 2 16.57 -16.12 10.76
C ALA A 2 15.81 -15.91 9.44
N PHE A 3 14.66 -15.24 9.49
CA PHE A 3 13.84 -14.92 8.33
C PHE A 3 13.17 -13.55 8.50
N SER A 4 12.61 -13.03 7.42
CA SER A 4 11.91 -11.75 7.38
C SER A 4 10.54 -11.93 6.74
N PHE A 5 9.56 -11.11 7.15
CA PHE A 5 8.28 -11.01 6.46
C PHE A 5 8.26 -9.82 5.53
N LEU A 6 7.73 -10.04 4.33
CA LEU A 6 7.46 -9.00 3.35
C LEU A 6 5.96 -8.99 3.03
N PHE A 7 5.31 -7.87 3.31
CA PHE A 7 3.88 -7.70 3.09
C PHE A 7 3.61 -6.99 1.76
N PRO A 8 2.74 -7.57 0.91
CA PRO A 8 2.45 -6.98 -0.40
C PRO A 8 1.65 -5.69 -0.30
N GLY A 9 1.73 -4.87 -1.34
CA GLY A 9 0.90 -3.69 -1.53
C GLY A 9 -0.27 -3.92 -2.47
N GLN A 10 -1.01 -2.84 -2.74
CA GLN A 10 -2.09 -2.82 -3.74
C GLN A 10 -1.55 -3.22 -5.12
N GLY A 11 -2.31 -4.04 -5.85
CA GLY A 11 -1.92 -4.68 -7.10
C GLY A 11 -1.56 -6.15 -6.95
N SER A 12 -1.49 -6.67 -5.71
CA SER A 12 -1.27 -8.09 -5.44
C SER A 12 -2.57 -8.90 -5.26
N GLN A 13 -3.73 -8.24 -5.16
CA GLN A 13 -5.03 -8.88 -5.07
C GLN A 13 -5.41 -9.56 -6.39
N TYR A 14 -6.18 -10.64 -6.28
CA TYR A 14 -6.81 -11.30 -7.40
C TYR A 14 -8.11 -11.96 -6.96
N ASN A 15 -9.06 -12.04 -7.88
CA ASN A 15 -10.38 -12.60 -7.60
C ASN A 15 -10.26 -14.06 -7.14
N GLY A 16 -10.93 -14.41 -6.05
CA GLY A 16 -10.85 -15.74 -5.44
C GLY A 16 -9.60 -15.97 -4.59
N MET A 17 -8.80 -14.96 -4.29
CA MET A 17 -7.65 -15.11 -3.40
C MET A 17 -8.07 -15.71 -2.06
N PHE A 18 -7.25 -16.61 -1.51
CA PHE A 18 -7.50 -17.28 -0.23
C PHE A 18 -8.79 -18.14 -0.14
N LYS A 19 -9.43 -18.48 -1.26
CA LYS A 19 -10.68 -19.26 -1.28
C LYS A 19 -10.58 -20.54 -0.44
N GLU A 20 -9.52 -21.29 -0.57
CA GLU A 20 -9.29 -22.54 0.15
C GLU A 20 -9.03 -22.28 1.65
N HIS A 21 -8.32 -21.21 1.97
CA HIS A 21 -7.97 -20.84 3.35
C HIS A 21 -9.19 -20.53 4.22
N PHE A 22 -10.27 -20.02 3.66
CA PHE A 22 -11.52 -19.79 4.40
C PHE A 22 -12.16 -21.07 4.94
N SER A 23 -11.89 -22.22 4.32
CA SER A 23 -12.36 -23.53 4.79
C SER A 23 -11.38 -24.25 5.70
N GLU A 24 -10.08 -23.95 5.57
CA GLU A 24 -9.01 -24.64 6.30
C GLU A 24 -8.62 -23.96 7.61
N PHE A 25 -8.69 -22.62 7.67
CA PHE A 25 -8.18 -21.85 8.78
C PHE A 25 -9.25 -20.89 9.33
N PRO A 26 -9.70 -21.09 10.59
CA PRO A 26 -10.74 -20.26 11.21
C PRO A 26 -10.33 -18.78 11.33
N GLU A 27 -9.04 -18.47 11.41
CA GLU A 27 -8.50 -17.12 11.53
C GLU A 27 -8.95 -16.21 10.38
N PHE A 28 -9.09 -16.76 9.15
CA PHE A 28 -9.57 -15.99 8.01
C PHE A 28 -11.01 -15.52 8.18
N ASN A 29 -11.89 -16.41 8.66
CA ASN A 29 -13.30 -16.05 8.90
C ASN A 29 -13.45 -15.13 10.13
N GLU A 30 -12.65 -15.32 11.19
CA GLU A 30 -12.66 -14.44 12.36
C GLU A 30 -12.24 -13.01 12.02
N VAL A 31 -11.11 -12.84 11.32
CA VAL A 31 -10.63 -11.52 10.89
C VAL A 31 -11.62 -10.86 9.94
N LEU A 32 -12.18 -11.64 9.01
CA LEU A 32 -13.14 -11.13 8.04
C LEU A 32 -14.44 -10.68 8.69
N SER A 33 -14.98 -11.46 9.66
CA SER A 33 -16.19 -11.09 10.40
C SER A 33 -16.07 -9.74 11.10
N ILE A 34 -14.90 -9.45 11.71
CA ILE A 34 -14.63 -8.14 12.32
C ILE A 34 -14.67 -7.04 11.25
N GLY A 35 -14.05 -7.29 10.10
CA GLY A 35 -14.09 -6.36 8.97
C GLY A 35 -15.49 -6.13 8.41
N GLU A 36 -16.28 -7.19 8.24
CA GLU A 36 -17.67 -7.13 7.78
C GLU A 36 -18.55 -6.34 8.74
N ASP A 37 -18.37 -6.55 10.04
CA ASP A 37 -19.05 -5.73 11.05
C ASP A 37 -18.65 -4.26 11.01
N PHE A 38 -17.40 -3.96 10.68
CA PHE A 38 -16.89 -2.59 10.58
C PHE A 38 -17.36 -1.88 9.29
N TYR A 39 -17.33 -2.59 8.15
CA TYR A 39 -17.69 -2.03 6.83
C TYR A 39 -19.17 -2.13 6.52
N LYS A 40 -19.93 -3.01 7.20
CA LYS A 40 -21.33 -3.38 6.92
C LYS A 40 -21.53 -3.89 5.50
N GLU A 41 -20.59 -4.66 5.01
CA GLU A 41 -20.52 -5.23 3.66
C GLU A 41 -20.09 -6.69 3.74
N ASP A 42 -20.53 -7.53 2.81
CA ASP A 42 -20.05 -8.90 2.64
C ASP A 42 -18.66 -8.86 1.96
N LEU A 43 -17.63 -8.78 2.78
CA LEU A 43 -16.25 -8.68 2.31
C LEU A 43 -15.75 -9.99 1.70
N LYS A 44 -16.29 -11.12 2.13
CA LYS A 44 -15.96 -12.43 1.57
C LYS A 44 -16.46 -12.55 0.13
N GLU A 45 -17.68 -12.08 -0.14
CA GLU A 45 -18.24 -12.05 -1.48
C GLU A 45 -17.39 -11.15 -2.41
N ILE A 46 -16.92 -9.99 -1.89
CA ILE A 46 -16.02 -9.11 -2.66
C ILE A 46 -14.74 -9.83 -3.04
N ILE A 47 -14.09 -10.54 -2.10
CA ILE A 47 -12.85 -11.28 -2.37
C ILE A 47 -13.06 -12.38 -3.42
N LEU A 48 -14.19 -13.09 -3.33
CA LEU A 48 -14.38 -14.30 -4.11
C LEU A 48 -14.99 -14.04 -5.49
N ASN A 49 -15.87 -13.03 -5.62
CA ASN A 49 -16.76 -12.93 -6.78
C ASN A 49 -16.92 -11.51 -7.35
N ASP A 50 -16.46 -10.44 -6.67
CA ASP A 50 -16.61 -9.06 -7.16
C ASP A 50 -15.25 -8.42 -7.46
N GLU A 51 -14.70 -8.72 -8.63
CA GLU A 51 -13.42 -8.18 -9.08
C GLU A 51 -13.41 -6.65 -9.18
N ASN A 52 -14.54 -6.02 -9.49
CA ASN A 52 -14.62 -4.57 -9.59
C ASN A 52 -14.45 -3.90 -8.23
N LYS A 53 -15.19 -4.34 -7.21
CA LYS A 53 -15.00 -3.86 -5.84
C LYS A 53 -13.63 -4.24 -5.30
N LEU A 54 -13.14 -5.45 -5.55
CA LEU A 54 -11.83 -5.90 -5.11
C LEU A 54 -10.70 -5.01 -5.64
N ASN A 55 -10.85 -4.45 -6.84
CA ASN A 55 -9.89 -3.52 -7.46
C ASN A 55 -10.14 -2.03 -7.12
N ASP A 56 -11.21 -1.71 -6.39
CA ASP A 56 -11.42 -0.37 -5.85
C ASP A 56 -10.53 -0.15 -4.63
N THR A 57 -9.77 0.94 -4.62
CA THR A 57 -8.85 1.31 -3.53
C THR A 57 -9.51 1.27 -2.14
N TYR A 58 -10.80 1.62 -2.05
CA TYR A 58 -11.56 1.61 -0.81
C TYR A 58 -11.68 0.21 -0.20
N TYR A 59 -11.80 -0.83 -1.03
CA TYR A 59 -11.90 -2.23 -0.62
C TYR A 59 -10.55 -2.96 -0.70
N THR A 60 -9.74 -2.70 -1.71
CA THR A 60 -8.45 -3.38 -1.90
C THR A 60 -7.58 -3.28 -0.66
N GLN A 61 -7.46 -2.06 -0.10
CA GLN A 61 -6.54 -1.82 1.01
C GLN A 61 -6.93 -2.61 2.27
N PRO A 62 -8.16 -2.50 2.81
CA PRO A 62 -8.52 -3.27 3.99
C PRO A 62 -8.51 -4.78 3.73
N LEU A 63 -8.93 -5.24 2.55
CA LEU A 63 -8.97 -6.67 2.24
C LEU A 63 -7.57 -7.29 2.24
N LEU A 64 -6.58 -6.67 1.58
CA LEU A 64 -5.21 -7.15 1.60
C LEU A 64 -4.59 -7.10 3.00
N MET A 65 -4.88 -6.07 3.79
CA MET A 65 -4.40 -5.96 5.17
C MET A 65 -4.98 -7.08 6.03
N MET A 66 -6.29 -7.30 5.97
CA MET A 66 -6.97 -8.35 6.75
C MET A 66 -6.47 -9.76 6.37
N MET A 67 -6.32 -10.04 5.08
CA MET A 67 -5.82 -11.34 4.63
C MET A 67 -4.37 -11.57 5.04
N SER A 68 -3.54 -10.54 4.99
CA SER A 68 -2.16 -10.60 5.50
C SER A 68 -2.12 -10.88 7.01
N TYR A 69 -3.02 -10.23 7.77
CA TYR A 69 -3.13 -10.44 9.21
C TYR A 69 -3.68 -11.84 9.55
N ALA A 70 -4.67 -12.34 8.80
CA ALA A 70 -5.18 -13.68 8.96
C ALA A 70 -4.08 -14.74 8.75
N LEU A 71 -3.28 -14.61 7.69
CA LEU A 71 -2.11 -15.48 7.44
C LEU A 71 -1.10 -15.42 8.60
N TYR A 72 -0.82 -14.24 9.12
CA TYR A 72 0.08 -14.09 10.27
C TYR A 72 -0.49 -14.78 11.52
N ARG A 73 -1.79 -14.66 11.79
CA ARG A 73 -2.44 -15.35 12.89
C ARG A 73 -2.34 -16.87 12.75
N VAL A 74 -2.57 -17.41 11.55
CA VAL A 74 -2.36 -18.84 11.26
C VAL A 74 -0.92 -19.23 11.60
N TRP A 75 0.07 -18.45 11.13
CA TRP A 75 1.48 -18.70 11.40
C TRP A 75 1.79 -18.81 12.90
N ILE A 76 1.35 -17.83 13.68
CA ILE A 76 1.58 -17.81 15.15
C ILE A 76 0.83 -18.93 15.86
N ASN A 77 -0.42 -19.19 15.50
CA ASN A 77 -1.23 -20.25 16.11
C ASN A 77 -0.66 -21.65 15.85
N HIS A 78 0.11 -21.83 14.78
CA HIS A 78 0.87 -23.06 14.53
C HIS A 78 2.22 -23.11 15.28
N GLY A 79 2.47 -22.20 16.22
CA GLY A 79 3.69 -22.17 17.03
C GLY A 79 4.93 -21.73 16.27
N CYS A 80 4.78 -21.10 15.12
CA CYS A 80 5.90 -20.59 14.34
C CYS A 80 6.45 -19.29 14.97
N PRO A 81 7.77 -19.07 14.92
CA PRO A 81 8.40 -17.92 15.57
C PRO A 81 8.15 -16.61 14.82
N ASP A 82 8.30 -15.49 15.54
CA ASP A 82 8.30 -14.15 14.95
C ASP A 82 9.48 -13.93 13.99
N PRO A 83 9.30 -13.09 12.95
CA PRO A 83 10.40 -12.72 12.06
C PRO A 83 11.43 -11.86 12.78
N LYS A 84 12.66 -11.83 12.26
CA LYS A 84 13.72 -10.92 12.76
C LYS A 84 13.44 -9.45 12.39
N VAL A 85 12.76 -9.25 11.28
CA VAL A 85 12.35 -7.94 10.76
C VAL A 85 11.21 -8.14 9.77
N ALA A 86 10.35 -7.15 9.67
CA ALA A 86 9.33 -7.08 8.63
C ALA A 86 9.46 -5.80 7.82
N ALA A 87 8.94 -5.83 6.60
CA ALA A 87 8.73 -4.68 5.76
C ALA A 87 7.46 -4.90 4.92
N GLY A 88 6.91 -3.83 4.39
CA GLY A 88 5.75 -3.91 3.52
C GLY A 88 5.77 -2.82 2.45
N HIS A 89 5.25 -3.12 1.27
CA HIS A 89 5.17 -2.15 0.18
C HIS A 89 3.92 -1.29 0.35
N SER A 90 4.07 0.01 0.62
CA SER A 90 2.95 0.95 0.76
C SER A 90 1.91 0.48 1.80
N LEU A 91 0.76 -0.01 1.37
CA LEU A 91 -0.26 -0.67 2.20
C LEU A 91 0.34 -1.79 3.07
N GLY A 92 1.25 -2.58 2.53
CA GLY A 92 1.90 -3.68 3.26
C GLY A 92 2.65 -3.23 4.52
N GLU A 93 3.10 -1.97 4.60
CA GLU A 93 3.69 -1.42 5.83
C GLU A 93 2.65 -1.35 6.96
N VAL A 94 1.39 -1.01 6.65
CA VAL A 94 0.28 -1.03 7.62
C VAL A 94 0.03 -2.46 8.10
N SER A 95 0.01 -3.44 7.18
CA SER A 95 -0.10 -4.87 7.51
C SER A 95 1.06 -5.33 8.40
N ALA A 96 2.29 -4.88 8.13
CA ALA A 96 3.46 -5.22 8.94
C ALA A 96 3.34 -4.70 10.38
N PHE A 97 2.89 -3.45 10.58
CA PHE A 97 2.67 -2.89 11.90
C PHE A 97 1.52 -3.56 12.65
N LEU A 98 0.42 -3.91 11.97
CA LEU A 98 -0.67 -4.68 12.55
C LEU A 98 -0.18 -6.06 13.03
N CYS A 99 0.54 -6.79 12.21
CA CYS A 99 1.10 -8.10 12.56
C CYS A 99 2.14 -8.01 13.70
N ALA A 100 2.88 -6.91 13.79
CA ALA A 100 3.82 -6.65 14.87
C ALA A 100 3.14 -6.15 16.17
N GLY A 101 1.82 -5.99 16.20
CA GLY A 101 1.08 -5.47 17.35
C GLY A 101 1.30 -3.97 17.60
N GLY A 102 1.70 -3.22 16.59
CA GLY A 102 1.84 -1.76 16.66
C GLY A 102 0.52 -1.06 16.91
N PHE A 103 -0.57 -1.60 16.38
CA PHE A 103 -1.97 -1.26 16.68
C PHE A 103 -2.84 -2.52 16.60
N ASP A 104 -4.03 -2.48 17.18
CA ASP A 104 -4.98 -3.57 17.07
C ASP A 104 -5.72 -3.56 15.73
N LEU A 105 -6.54 -4.59 15.47
CA LEU A 105 -7.25 -4.72 14.20
C LEU A 105 -8.31 -3.62 14.01
N GLU A 106 -8.96 -3.15 15.06
CA GLU A 106 -10.01 -2.12 14.97
C GLU A 106 -9.39 -0.76 14.58
N ASP A 107 -8.32 -0.36 15.25
CA ASP A 107 -7.54 0.84 14.91
C ASP A 107 -6.94 0.74 13.50
N ALA A 108 -6.44 -0.43 13.11
CA ALA A 108 -5.95 -0.68 11.75
C ALA A 108 -7.05 -0.52 10.69
N LEU A 109 -8.25 -1.05 10.95
CA LEU A 109 -9.41 -0.90 10.06
C LEU A 109 -9.84 0.56 9.96
N LYS A 110 -9.88 1.28 11.08
CA LYS A 110 -10.17 2.72 11.11
C LYS A 110 -9.15 3.48 10.26
N PHE A 111 -7.86 3.27 10.52
CA PHE A 111 -6.79 3.96 9.78
C PHE A 111 -6.85 3.66 8.29
N ILE A 112 -6.95 2.38 7.89
CA ILE A 112 -6.89 2.00 6.47
C ILE A 112 -8.12 2.48 5.68
N LYS A 113 -9.29 2.54 6.33
CA LYS A 113 -10.50 3.11 5.74
C LYS A 113 -10.32 4.60 5.44
N PHE A 114 -9.82 5.37 6.40
CA PHE A 114 -9.54 6.79 6.20
C PHE A 114 -8.41 7.00 5.18
N ARG A 115 -7.38 6.13 5.18
CA ARG A 115 -6.30 6.17 4.20
C ARG A 115 -6.87 6.07 2.79
N ALA A 116 -7.65 5.05 2.50
CA ALA A 116 -8.26 4.86 1.20
C ALA A 116 -9.19 6.03 0.82
N THR A 117 -10.08 6.44 1.73
CA THR A 117 -11.04 7.54 1.51
C THR A 117 -10.31 8.85 1.19
N PHE A 118 -9.34 9.26 2.00
CA PHE A 118 -8.64 10.53 1.79
C PHE A 118 -7.75 10.53 0.55
N MET A 119 -7.19 9.39 0.17
CA MET A 119 -6.46 9.25 -1.08
C MET A 119 -7.39 9.42 -2.30
N ILE A 120 -8.59 8.82 -2.27
CA ILE A 120 -9.62 8.97 -3.30
C ILE A 120 -10.08 10.43 -3.39
N GLU A 121 -10.40 11.05 -2.25
CA GLU A 121 -10.81 12.46 -2.18
C GLU A 121 -9.72 13.41 -2.71
N SER A 122 -8.44 13.15 -2.37
CA SER A 122 -7.31 13.99 -2.81
C SER A 122 -7.07 13.95 -4.31
N LYS A 123 -7.37 12.84 -4.96
CA LYS A 123 -7.35 12.73 -6.42
C LYS A 123 -8.46 13.59 -7.05
N GLY A 124 -9.64 13.65 -6.43
CA GLY A 124 -10.81 14.35 -6.97
C GLY A 124 -11.17 13.83 -8.37
N GLU A 125 -11.54 14.75 -9.25
CA GLU A 125 -11.89 14.48 -10.65
C GLU A 125 -10.69 14.38 -11.60
N THR A 126 -9.46 14.56 -11.09
CA THR A 126 -8.25 14.53 -11.91
C THR A 126 -8.09 13.15 -12.55
N LYS A 127 -7.99 13.11 -13.88
CA LYS A 127 -7.66 11.89 -14.61
C LYS A 127 -6.17 11.60 -14.43
N THR A 128 -5.87 10.64 -13.59
CA THR A 128 -4.50 10.25 -13.26
C THR A 128 -4.17 8.87 -13.80
N LYS A 129 -2.90 8.63 -14.04
CA LYS A 129 -2.35 7.34 -14.46
C LYS A 129 -1.09 7.04 -13.69
N MET A 130 -0.85 5.77 -13.42
CA MET A 130 0.43 5.27 -12.92
C MET A 130 0.98 4.23 -13.89
N SER A 131 2.28 4.26 -14.14
CA SER A 131 2.95 3.30 -15.02
C SER A 131 4.28 2.86 -14.42
N ALA A 132 4.56 1.55 -14.49
CA ALA A 132 5.84 0.98 -14.12
C ALA A 132 6.81 1.06 -15.30
N VAL A 133 7.94 1.73 -15.11
CA VAL A 133 9.07 1.83 -16.06
C VAL A 133 10.10 0.78 -15.67
N LEU A 134 10.39 -0.15 -16.57
CA LEU A 134 11.31 -1.26 -16.35
C LEU A 134 12.54 -1.14 -17.26
N GLY A 135 13.70 -1.43 -16.69
CA GLY A 135 14.96 -1.51 -17.43
C GLY A 135 15.71 -0.18 -17.58
N LEU A 136 15.19 0.91 -16.99
CA LEU A 136 15.82 2.22 -16.94
C LEU A 136 16.03 2.61 -15.48
N ASP A 137 17.15 3.27 -15.16
CA ASP A 137 17.45 3.69 -13.80
C ASP A 137 16.63 4.92 -13.37
N GLY A 138 16.40 5.02 -12.05
CA GLY A 138 15.53 6.05 -11.47
C GLY A 138 16.04 7.48 -11.68
N GLU A 139 17.35 7.73 -11.71
CA GLU A 139 17.91 9.07 -11.91
C GLU A 139 17.63 9.57 -13.32
N THR A 140 17.80 8.69 -14.32
CA THR A 140 17.48 9.00 -15.72
C THR A 140 15.99 9.29 -15.87
N ILE A 141 15.12 8.46 -15.23
CA ILE A 141 13.68 8.71 -15.25
C ILE A 141 13.37 10.09 -14.65
N GLN A 142 13.86 10.39 -13.45
CA GLN A 142 13.62 11.67 -12.77
C GLN A 142 14.05 12.87 -13.63
N LYS A 143 15.20 12.80 -14.31
CA LYS A 143 15.66 13.84 -15.24
C LYS A 143 14.69 14.05 -16.40
N ILE A 144 14.25 12.96 -17.04
CA ILE A 144 13.26 13.02 -18.14
C ILE A 144 11.97 13.70 -17.68
N LEU A 145 11.45 13.32 -16.49
CA LEU A 145 10.22 13.91 -15.98
C LEU A 145 10.37 15.40 -15.64
N ALA A 146 11.50 15.80 -15.04
CA ALA A 146 11.79 17.20 -14.71
C ALA A 146 11.85 18.11 -15.95
N ASP A 147 12.36 17.61 -17.08
CA ASP A 147 12.47 18.36 -18.33
C ASP A 147 11.11 18.63 -18.99
N LYS A 148 10.05 17.91 -18.63
CA LYS A 148 8.73 18.02 -19.26
C LYS A 148 7.95 19.26 -18.90
N LYS A 149 8.31 19.98 -17.81
CA LYS A 149 7.52 21.11 -17.28
C LYS A 149 6.03 20.73 -17.09
N ALA A 150 5.78 19.46 -16.81
CA ALA A 150 4.45 18.91 -16.60
C ALA A 150 3.81 19.54 -15.35
N LYS A 151 2.49 19.63 -15.34
CA LYS A 151 1.75 20.13 -14.19
C LYS A 151 1.78 19.14 -13.03
N PHE A 152 1.71 17.83 -13.37
CA PHE A 152 1.77 16.73 -12.42
C PHE A 152 2.31 15.49 -13.13
N LEU A 153 3.60 15.21 -12.95
CA LEU A 153 4.27 14.00 -13.45
C LEU A 153 5.49 13.72 -12.56
N GLU A 154 5.44 12.65 -11.78
CA GLU A 154 6.40 12.37 -10.72
C GLU A 154 6.86 10.90 -10.73
N ALA A 155 8.10 10.63 -10.32
CA ALA A 155 8.57 9.30 -9.96
C ALA A 155 8.15 9.02 -8.50
N VAL A 156 7.33 8.00 -8.29
CA VAL A 156 6.61 7.77 -7.02
C VAL A 156 7.00 6.51 -6.27
N ASN A 157 7.55 5.48 -6.94
CA ASN A 157 8.08 4.30 -6.26
C ASN A 157 9.38 3.84 -6.95
N MET A 158 10.47 3.83 -6.22
CA MET A 158 11.75 3.26 -6.65
C MET A 158 11.84 1.82 -6.15
N ASN A 159 11.17 0.89 -6.83
CA ASN A 159 11.04 -0.51 -6.39
C ASN A 159 12.34 -1.31 -6.50
N SER A 160 13.18 -0.96 -7.47
CA SER A 160 14.52 -1.54 -7.64
C SER A 160 15.38 -0.59 -8.48
N PRO A 161 16.71 -0.84 -8.60
CA PRO A 161 17.57 -0.01 -9.45
C PRO A 161 17.09 0.18 -10.89
N LEU A 162 16.29 -0.76 -11.41
CA LEU A 162 15.78 -0.77 -12.78
C LEU A 162 14.25 -0.86 -12.88
N GLN A 163 13.55 -0.50 -11.80
CA GLN A 163 12.08 -0.45 -11.80
C GLN A 163 11.60 0.73 -10.97
N THR A 164 11.06 1.73 -11.65
CA THR A 164 10.47 2.93 -11.05
C THR A 164 9.03 3.09 -11.53
N VAL A 165 8.11 3.39 -10.61
CA VAL A 165 6.74 3.76 -10.97
C VAL A 165 6.67 5.28 -11.12
N ILE A 166 6.03 5.74 -12.18
CA ILE A 166 5.69 7.14 -12.43
C ILE A 166 4.19 7.35 -12.26
N ALA A 167 3.81 8.53 -11.78
CA ALA A 167 2.42 8.94 -11.64
C ALA A 167 2.24 10.37 -12.16
N GLY A 168 1.08 10.66 -12.73
CA GLY A 168 0.82 11.98 -13.26
C GLY A 168 -0.59 12.11 -13.83
N ASN A 169 -0.86 13.25 -14.48
CA ASN A 169 -2.01 13.38 -15.36
C ASN A 169 -1.93 12.30 -16.45
N ALA A 170 -3.07 11.70 -16.80
CA ALA A 170 -3.09 10.58 -17.74
C ALA A 170 -2.41 10.91 -19.08
N ASP A 171 -2.68 12.10 -19.62
CA ASP A 171 -2.12 12.54 -20.90
C ASP A 171 -0.60 12.82 -20.80
N GLU A 172 -0.12 13.36 -19.67
CA GLU A 172 1.30 13.62 -19.42
C GLU A 172 2.10 12.32 -19.26
N VAL A 173 1.52 11.32 -18.54
CA VAL A 173 2.12 9.98 -18.44
C VAL A 173 2.18 9.30 -19.81
N GLU A 174 1.13 9.42 -20.62
CA GLU A 174 1.12 8.83 -21.96
C GLU A 174 2.17 9.48 -22.87
N ALA A 175 2.27 10.80 -22.83
CA ALA A 175 3.20 11.56 -23.67
C ALA A 175 4.69 11.24 -23.38
N VAL A 176 5.04 10.86 -22.15
CA VAL A 176 6.44 10.57 -21.77
C VAL A 176 6.91 9.16 -22.12
N LYS A 177 5.99 8.23 -22.39
CA LYS A 177 6.32 6.79 -22.61
C LYS A 177 7.30 6.56 -23.78
N ASN A 178 7.11 7.27 -24.88
CA ASN A 178 7.98 7.13 -26.05
C ASN A 178 9.42 7.55 -25.72
N GLU A 179 9.59 8.68 -25.04
CA GLU A 179 10.92 9.15 -24.65
C GLU A 179 11.60 8.22 -23.65
N LEU A 180 10.84 7.71 -22.66
CA LEU A 180 11.37 6.70 -21.74
C LEU A 180 11.88 5.46 -22.49
N SER A 181 11.15 5.03 -23.53
CA SER A 181 11.56 3.89 -24.38
C SER A 181 12.81 4.21 -25.22
N GLU A 182 12.88 5.40 -25.82
CA GLU A 182 14.05 5.88 -26.58
C GLU A 182 15.30 6.01 -25.70
N LYS A 183 15.13 6.35 -24.41
CA LYS A 183 16.20 6.43 -23.42
C LYS A 183 16.59 5.10 -22.79
N GLY A 184 15.96 3.99 -23.20
CA GLY A 184 16.38 2.64 -22.84
C GLY A 184 15.44 1.88 -21.91
N ALA A 185 14.24 2.41 -21.60
CA ALA A 185 13.25 1.63 -20.90
C ALA A 185 12.83 0.43 -21.75
N LYS A 186 12.98 -0.78 -21.20
CA LYS A 186 12.59 -2.02 -21.89
C LYS A 186 11.08 -2.18 -22.00
N ARG A 187 10.34 -1.68 -21.01
CA ARG A 187 8.87 -1.71 -20.95
C ARG A 187 8.36 -0.56 -20.11
N VAL A 188 7.24 0.02 -20.51
CA VAL A 188 6.43 0.93 -19.69
C VAL A 188 5.03 0.33 -19.63
N VAL A 189 4.59 -0.09 -18.41
CA VAL A 189 3.37 -0.88 -18.19
C VAL A 189 2.43 -0.07 -17.32
N ASP A 190 1.21 0.17 -17.80
CA ASP A 190 0.18 0.82 -17.00
C ASP A 190 -0.27 -0.06 -15.85
N LEU A 191 -0.47 0.56 -14.69
CA LEU A 191 -0.93 -0.12 -13.50
C LEU A 191 -2.44 0.08 -13.33
N SER A 192 -3.15 -0.99 -12.99
CA SER A 192 -4.59 -0.97 -12.68
C SER A 192 -4.82 -0.42 -11.27
N VAL A 193 -4.43 0.84 -11.04
CA VAL A 193 -4.63 1.54 -9.77
C VAL A 193 -5.37 2.85 -10.02
N SER A 194 -6.31 3.19 -9.14
CA SER A 194 -7.22 4.31 -9.34
C SER A 194 -6.72 5.63 -8.73
N VAL A 195 -5.65 5.59 -7.93
CA VAL A 195 -5.16 6.73 -7.15
C VAL A 195 -3.64 6.86 -7.31
N PRO A 196 -3.12 8.06 -7.62
CA PRO A 196 -1.67 8.31 -7.79
C PRO A 196 -0.97 8.41 -6.42
N SER A 197 -0.89 7.26 -5.72
CA SER A 197 -0.23 7.18 -4.42
C SER A 197 1.25 7.55 -4.49
N HIS A 198 1.81 7.99 -3.37
CA HIS A 198 3.21 8.41 -3.20
C HIS A 198 3.58 9.66 -3.99
N SER A 199 2.60 10.45 -4.40
CA SER A 199 2.79 11.70 -5.14
C SER A 199 2.40 12.93 -4.34
N SER A 200 2.84 14.10 -4.78
CA SER A 200 2.49 15.40 -4.19
C SER A 200 0.98 15.64 -4.12
N LEU A 201 0.20 15.03 -5.02
CA LEU A 201 -1.27 15.13 -5.03
C LEU A 201 -1.91 14.59 -3.74
N MET A 202 -1.23 13.70 -3.02
CA MET A 202 -1.70 13.12 -1.76
C MET A 202 -1.42 13.99 -0.52
N SER A 203 -0.89 15.20 -0.66
CA SER A 203 -0.50 16.07 0.47
C SER A 203 -1.67 16.42 1.39
N ILE A 204 -2.88 16.61 0.84
CA ILE A 204 -4.10 16.87 1.62
C ILE A 204 -4.47 15.62 2.43
N ALA A 205 -4.41 14.45 1.83
CA ALA A 205 -4.66 13.19 2.52
C ALA A 205 -3.66 12.98 3.68
N THR A 206 -2.38 13.28 3.48
CA THR A 206 -1.36 13.25 4.54
C THR A 206 -1.76 14.08 5.75
N THR A 207 -2.24 15.31 5.54
CA THR A 207 -2.67 16.20 6.61
C THR A 207 -3.86 15.64 7.39
N LYS A 208 -4.86 15.11 6.67
CA LYS A 208 -6.03 14.48 7.29
C LYS A 208 -5.67 13.20 8.05
N LEU A 209 -4.77 12.37 7.50
CA LEU A 209 -4.33 11.13 8.15
C LEU A 209 -3.57 11.35 9.45
N LYS A 210 -2.83 12.45 9.58
CA LYS A 210 -2.19 12.79 10.86
C LYS A 210 -3.22 12.91 11.98
N LEU A 211 -4.36 13.54 11.72
CA LEU A 211 -5.42 13.69 12.72
C LEU A 211 -6.01 12.35 13.14
N VAL A 212 -6.14 11.41 12.20
CA VAL A 212 -6.60 10.03 12.52
C VAL A 212 -5.57 9.29 13.37
N LEU A 213 -4.29 9.41 13.02
CA LEU A 213 -3.20 8.73 13.73
C LEU A 213 -2.94 9.33 15.12
N ASP A 214 -3.25 10.61 15.35
CA ASP A 214 -3.18 11.24 16.67
C ASP A 214 -4.19 10.64 17.67
N GLU A 215 -5.26 9.98 17.17
CA GLU A 215 -6.26 9.27 17.98
C GLU A 215 -5.90 7.79 18.21
N ILE A 216 -4.94 7.25 17.47
CA ILE A 216 -4.51 5.84 17.55
C ILE A 216 -3.38 5.71 18.56
N ASN A 217 -3.56 4.78 19.50
CA ASN A 217 -2.53 4.46 20.49
C ASN A 217 -1.52 3.46 19.90
N MET A 218 -0.49 3.98 19.24
CA MET A 218 0.56 3.15 18.65
C MET A 218 1.40 2.48 19.74
N SER A 219 1.33 1.14 19.83
CA SER A 219 2.12 0.33 20.71
C SER A 219 3.51 0.05 20.17
N ARG A 220 4.42 -0.41 21.04
CA ARG A 220 5.75 -0.86 20.60
C ARG A 220 5.59 -2.17 19.81
N PRO A 221 6.04 -2.24 18.55
CA PRO A 221 6.01 -3.46 17.77
C PRO A 221 6.79 -4.61 18.42
N ALA A 222 6.28 -5.83 18.35
CA ALA A 222 6.92 -7.04 18.90
C ALA A 222 8.21 -7.40 18.14
N PHE A 223 8.27 -7.04 16.86
CA PHE A 223 9.47 -7.18 16.02
C PHE A 223 9.68 -5.90 15.18
N PRO A 224 10.92 -5.63 14.76
CA PRO A 224 11.24 -4.44 13.97
C PRO A 224 10.49 -4.40 12.64
N VAL A 225 9.93 -3.24 12.29
CA VAL A 225 9.32 -2.97 10.97
C VAL A 225 10.09 -1.85 10.29
N ILE A 226 10.59 -2.12 9.07
CA ILE A 226 11.25 -1.11 8.24
C ILE A 226 10.17 -0.28 7.54
N GLN A 227 10.20 1.04 7.74
CA GLN A 227 9.25 1.96 7.11
C GLN A 227 9.71 2.40 5.71
N ASN A 228 8.75 2.61 4.80
CA ASN A 228 9.03 2.96 3.41
C ASN A 228 9.71 4.32 3.27
N LEU A 229 9.25 5.31 4.02
CA LEU A 229 9.66 6.71 3.86
C LEU A 229 11.18 6.93 3.94
N HIS A 230 11.88 6.18 4.79
CA HIS A 230 13.31 6.36 5.01
C HIS A 230 14.10 5.05 4.97
N ALA A 231 13.46 3.91 4.68
CA ALA A 231 14.03 2.56 4.76
C ALA A 231 14.72 2.28 6.13
N LYS A 232 14.08 2.76 7.24
CA LYS A 232 14.60 2.67 8.60
C LYS A 232 13.56 2.09 9.55
N ILE A 233 14.04 1.54 10.66
CA ILE A 233 13.22 1.12 11.79
C ILE A 233 12.96 2.36 12.65
N PRO A 234 11.69 2.75 12.91
CA PRO A 234 11.35 3.89 13.75
C PRO A 234 11.68 3.62 15.23
N LEU A 235 11.99 4.66 15.98
CA LEU A 235 12.36 4.57 17.38
C LEU A 235 11.19 4.75 18.34
N THR A 236 10.11 5.43 17.89
CA THR A 236 8.95 5.79 18.73
C THR A 236 7.64 5.59 17.99
N GLY A 237 6.54 5.36 18.74
CA GLY A 237 5.19 5.30 18.18
C GLY A 237 4.81 6.58 17.43
N LYS A 238 5.22 7.74 17.93
CA LYS A 238 5.01 9.03 17.26
C LYS A 238 5.68 9.07 15.87
N GLU A 239 6.92 8.61 15.78
CA GLU A 239 7.64 8.53 14.50
C GLU A 239 6.95 7.56 13.53
N ILE A 240 6.43 6.42 14.04
CA ILE A 240 5.64 5.49 13.22
C ILE A 240 4.45 6.22 12.59
N CYS A 241 3.64 6.90 13.41
CA CYS A 241 2.45 7.63 12.96
C CYS A 241 2.79 8.72 11.94
N GLU A 242 3.79 9.55 12.24
CA GLU A 242 4.22 10.62 11.33
C GLU A 242 4.67 10.07 9.97
N ASN A 243 5.43 8.97 9.96
CA ASN A 243 5.94 8.37 8.74
C ASN A 243 4.83 7.66 7.95
N LEU A 244 3.90 6.94 8.61
CA LEU A 244 2.73 6.33 7.96
C LEU A 244 1.84 7.38 7.27
N ALA A 245 1.64 8.55 7.89
CA ALA A 245 0.90 9.64 7.26
C ALA A 245 1.64 10.21 6.04
N LYS A 246 2.95 10.44 6.16
CA LYS A 246 3.77 11.04 5.10
C LYS A 246 4.01 10.09 3.93
N GLN A 247 4.00 8.79 4.17
CA GLN A 247 4.28 7.75 3.18
C GLN A 247 3.44 7.92 1.90
N ILE A 248 2.16 8.27 2.02
CA ILE A 248 1.25 8.36 0.86
C ILE A 248 1.53 9.52 -0.09
N SER A 249 2.28 10.54 0.34
CA SER A 249 2.62 11.72 -0.45
C SER A 249 4.11 11.85 -0.76
N ASN A 250 4.89 10.81 -0.45
CA ASN A 250 6.33 10.77 -0.71
C ASN A 250 6.70 9.48 -1.41
N PRO A 251 7.70 9.54 -2.31
CA PRO A 251 8.22 8.38 -3.01
C PRO A 251 8.95 7.41 -2.09
#